data_fd3cc73afb6931b88382508ee18f04a6
#
_entry.id   fd3cc73afb6931b88382508ee18f04a6
#
_cell.length_a   1.000
_cell.length_b   1.000
_cell.length_c   1.000
_cell.angle_alpha   90.00
_cell.angle_beta   90.00
_cell.angle_gamma   90.00
#
_symmetry.space_group_name_H-M   'P 1'
#
loop_
_entity.id
_entity.type
_entity.pdbx_description
1 polymer ?
#
loop_
_entity_poly.entity_id
_entity_poly.type
_entity_poly.pdbx_seq_one_letter_code
_entity_poly.pdbx_strand_id
1 'polypeptide(L)' 'YTPYRDDEDNMYDSLLNKNSELLSETGNRLTNINDIVNYTTLVENDILMNLKQQTEILKHSRQTLYNSNT' A
#
# COMPACT_ATOMS: atom_id res chain seq x y z
N TYR A 1 -4.30 53.25 1.25
CA TYR A 1 -3.41 52.24 1.78
C TYR A 1 -3.61 51.99 3.27
N THR A 2 -3.94 50.80 3.64
CA THR A 2 -4.05 50.38 5.03
C THR A 2 -3.07 49.25 5.28
N PRO A 3 -2.08 49.39 6.21
CA PRO A 3 -1.13 48.36 6.53
C PRO A 3 -1.79 47.05 7.01
N TYR A 4 -2.96 47.15 7.53
CA TYR A 4 -3.75 46.02 8.03
C TYR A 4 -4.14 45.05 6.93
N ARG A 5 -4.38 45.56 5.72
CA ARG A 5 -4.80 44.75 4.56
C ARG A 5 -3.65 43.93 3.96
N ASP A 6 -2.44 44.49 4.01
CA ASP A 6 -1.24 43.80 3.54
C ASP A 6 -0.90 42.58 4.40
N ASP A 7 -1.05 42.73 5.73
CA ASP A 7 -0.81 41.62 6.65
C ASP A 7 -1.81 40.49 6.43
N GLU A 8 -3.07 40.85 6.17
CA GLU A 8 -4.11 39.88 5.87
C GLU A 8 -3.82 39.13 4.56
N ASP A 9 -3.44 39.82 3.50
CA ASP A 9 -3.11 39.24 2.21
C ASP A 9 -1.88 38.31 2.32
N ASN A 10 -0.86 38.73 3.08
CA ASN A 10 0.32 37.89 3.32
C ASN A 10 -0.04 36.63 4.11
N MET A 11 -0.97 36.74 5.03
CA MET A 11 -1.45 35.60 5.81
C MET A 11 -2.17 34.59 4.92
N TYR A 12 -3.05 35.05 4.04
CA TYR A 12 -3.73 34.20 3.07
C TYR A 12 -2.76 33.53 2.14
N ASP A 13 -1.79 34.25 1.60
CA ASP A 13 -0.78 33.70 0.70
C ASP A 13 0.05 32.63 1.41
N SER A 14 0.42 32.88 2.66
CA SER A 14 1.16 31.91 3.47
C SER A 14 0.35 30.64 3.71
N LEU A 15 -0.94 30.78 4.02
CA LEU A 15 -1.84 29.64 4.22
C LEU A 15 -2.04 28.84 2.94
N LEU A 16 -2.22 29.55 1.82
CA LEU A 16 -2.36 28.88 0.51
C LEU A 16 -1.11 28.09 0.15
N ASN A 17 0.07 28.64 0.40
CA ASN A 17 1.33 27.95 0.13
C ASN A 17 1.47 26.70 1.00
N LYS A 18 1.16 26.81 2.29
CA LYS A 18 1.20 25.68 3.22
C LYS A 18 0.21 24.58 2.82
N ASN A 19 -1.00 24.98 2.43
CA ASN A 19 -2.02 24.03 2.00
C ASN A 19 -1.60 23.32 0.72
N SER A 20 -0.99 24.04 -0.20
CA SER A 20 -0.47 23.47 -1.45
C SER A 20 0.63 22.45 -1.17
N GLU A 21 1.55 22.76 -0.25
CA GLU A 21 2.61 21.84 0.15
C GLU A 21 2.05 20.57 0.81
N LEU A 22 1.09 20.75 1.72
CA LEU A 22 0.44 19.62 2.39
C LEU A 22 -0.31 18.75 1.39
N LEU A 23 -0.97 19.35 0.44
CA LEU A 23 -1.71 18.62 -0.59
C LEU A 23 -0.75 17.78 -1.45
N SER A 24 0.38 18.38 -1.84
CA SER A 24 1.41 17.69 -2.62
C SER A 24 2.01 16.53 -1.82
N GLU A 25 2.34 16.74 -0.56
CA GLU A 25 2.87 15.71 0.32
C GLU A 25 1.86 14.58 0.52
N THR A 26 0.59 14.91 0.73
CA THR A 26 -0.48 13.92 0.88
C THR A 26 -0.64 13.11 -0.40
N GLY A 27 -0.59 13.74 -1.57
CA GLY A 27 -0.63 13.05 -2.85
C GLY A 27 0.51 12.05 -3.01
N ASN A 28 1.74 12.44 -2.64
CA ASN A 28 2.89 11.56 -2.67
C ASN A 28 2.73 10.37 -1.72
N ARG A 29 2.22 10.61 -0.53
CA ARG A 29 1.96 9.55 0.45
C ARG A 29 0.91 8.57 -0.06
N LEU A 30 -0.15 9.07 -0.68
CA LEU A 30 -1.19 8.22 -1.25
C LEU A 30 -0.65 7.34 -2.37
N THR A 31 0.22 7.90 -3.23
CA THR A 31 0.88 7.13 -4.28
C THR A 31 1.73 6.01 -3.68
N ASN A 32 2.51 6.32 -2.65
CA ASN A 32 3.34 5.33 -1.95
C ASN A 32 2.50 4.23 -1.31
N ILE A 33 1.41 4.60 -0.66
CA ILE A 33 0.50 3.63 -0.03
C ILE A 33 -0.11 2.72 -1.10
N ASN A 34 -0.51 3.29 -2.22
CA ASN A 34 -1.08 2.52 -3.33
C ASN A 34 -0.08 1.51 -3.88
N ASP A 35 1.19 1.91 -4.04
CA ASP A 35 2.26 1.02 -4.47
C ASP A 35 2.49 -0.11 -3.47
N ILE A 36 2.47 0.19 -2.19
CA ILE A 36 2.63 -0.80 -1.12
C ILE A 36 1.47 -1.79 -1.14
N VAL A 37 0.24 -1.31 -1.29
CA VAL A 37 -0.95 -2.16 -1.37
C VAL A 37 -0.86 -3.09 -2.57
N ASN A 38 -0.46 -2.58 -3.73
CA ASN A 38 -0.29 -3.39 -4.94
C ASN A 38 0.77 -4.47 -4.75
N TYR A 39 1.91 -4.10 -4.16
CA TYR A 39 2.99 -5.05 -3.85
C TYR A 39 2.52 -6.12 -2.88
N THR A 40 1.82 -5.71 -1.81
CA THR A 40 1.28 -6.64 -0.80
C THR A 40 0.32 -7.63 -1.44
N THR A 41 -0.55 -7.16 -2.33
CA THR A 41 -1.48 -8.03 -3.05
C THR A 41 -0.74 -9.08 -3.89
N LEU A 42 0.33 -8.68 -4.58
CA LEU A 42 1.15 -9.62 -5.36
C LEU A 42 1.80 -10.67 -4.46
N VAL A 43 2.35 -10.25 -3.33
CA VAL A 43 2.98 -11.17 -2.37
C VAL A 43 1.94 -12.12 -1.78
N GLU A 44 0.76 -11.63 -1.43
CA GLU A 44 -0.33 -12.47 -0.93
C GLU A 44 -0.73 -13.54 -1.95
N ASN A 45 -0.85 -13.18 -3.21
CA ASN A 45 -1.17 -14.11 -4.27
C ASN A 45 -0.09 -15.18 -4.43
N ASP A 46 1.19 -14.79 -4.35
CA ASP A 46 2.32 -15.73 -4.42
C ASP A 46 2.28 -16.71 -3.25
N ILE A 47 2.02 -16.22 -2.05
CA ILE A 47 1.91 -17.06 -0.85
C ILE A 47 0.76 -18.05 -1.00
N LEU A 48 -0.39 -17.61 -1.48
CA LEU A 48 -1.55 -18.46 -1.70
C LEU A 48 -1.25 -19.55 -2.72
N MET A 49 -0.57 -19.20 -3.82
CA MET A 49 -0.17 -20.17 -4.83
C MET A 49 0.79 -21.22 -4.25
N ASN A 50 1.79 -20.78 -3.49
CA ASN A 50 2.75 -21.65 -2.85
C ASN A 50 2.08 -22.60 -1.85
N LEU A 51 1.16 -22.07 -1.04
CA LEU A 51 0.41 -22.88 -0.08
C LEU A 51 -0.45 -23.92 -0.79
N LYS A 52 -1.06 -23.55 -1.88
CA LYS A 52 -1.87 -24.48 -2.67
C LYS A 52 -1.01 -25.61 -3.24
N GLN A 53 0.15 -25.28 -3.78
CA GLN A 53 1.10 -26.28 -4.29
C GLN A 53 1.58 -27.20 -3.18
N GLN A 54 1.95 -26.65 -2.03
CA GLN A 54 2.38 -27.45 -0.87
C GLN A 54 1.27 -28.37 -0.38
N THR A 55 0.04 -27.91 -0.37
CA THR A 55 -1.11 -28.72 0.03
C THR A 55 -1.28 -29.90 -0.92
N GLU A 56 -1.13 -29.67 -2.22
CA GLU A 56 -1.21 -30.76 -3.22
C GLU A 56 -0.08 -31.77 -3.06
N ILE A 57 1.14 -31.29 -2.83
CA ILE A 57 2.29 -32.15 -2.58
C ILE A 57 2.07 -33.00 -1.33
N LEU A 58 1.55 -32.41 -0.26
CA LEU A 58 1.24 -33.13 0.97
C LEU A 58 0.16 -34.19 0.75
N LYS A 59 -0.87 -33.88 0.00
CA LYS A 59 -1.92 -34.84 -0.34
C LYS A 59 -1.34 -36.03 -1.14
N HIS A 60 -0.50 -35.72 -2.11
CA HIS A 60 0.14 -36.76 -2.93
C HIS A 60 1.07 -37.63 -2.09
N SER A 61 1.89 -37.03 -1.24
CA SER A 61 2.78 -37.75 -0.34
C SER A 61 2.00 -38.65 0.63
N ARG A 62 0.91 -38.14 1.17
CA ARG A 62 0.04 -38.89 2.08
C ARG A 62 -0.56 -40.11 1.38
N GLN A 63 -1.02 -39.90 0.16
CA GLN A 63 -1.59 -40.98 -0.65
C GLN A 63 -0.56 -42.04 -1.00
N THR A 64 0.65 -41.61 -1.34
CA THR A 64 1.76 -42.52 -1.61
C THR A 64 2.14 -43.36 -0.42
N LEU A 65 2.22 -42.74 0.77
CA LEU A 65 2.48 -43.41 2.04
C LEU A 65 1.39 -44.45 2.36
N TYR A 66 0.15 -44.06 2.18
CA TYR A 66 -0.98 -44.96 2.43
C TYR A 66 -0.91 -46.16 1.50
N ASN A 67 -0.66 -45.97 0.21
CA ASN A 67 -0.54 -47.06 -0.75
C ASN A 67 0.67 -47.96 -0.46
N SER A 68 1.76 -47.37 0.04
CA SER A 68 2.97 -48.13 0.37
C SER A 68 2.75 -49.03 1.60
N ASN A 69 1.88 -48.64 2.52
CA ASN A 69 1.59 -49.41 3.74
C ASN A 69 0.57 -50.53 3.53
N THR A 70 -0.14 -50.48 2.42
CA THR A 70 -1.10 -51.53 2.07
C THR A 70 -0.50 -52.52 1.11
#